data_01f960eb506d2104bdba31ade737cb29
#
_entry.id   01f960eb506d2104bdba31ade737cb29
#
_cell.length_a   1.000
_cell.length_b   1.000
_cell.length_c   1.000
_cell.angle_alpha   90.00
_cell.angle_beta   90.00
_cell.angle_gamma   90.00
#
_symmetry.space_group_name_H-M   'P 1'
#
loop_
_entity.id
_entity.type
_entity.pdbx_description
1 polymer ?
#
loop_
_entity_poly.entity_id
_entity_poly.type
_entity_poly.pdbx_seq_one_letter_code
_entity_poly.pdbx_strand_id
1 'polypeptide(L)'
;PFTNKDAVWAVEVICQYLPRAVADGSDEEARTMMAYAENAAGMAFSNAGLGMVHAMAHALGGRYNLPHGVCNAVLLPYVLAFNGQNGSTRKGFETIAKAMGVPGAGVQAVVDRVGSMSRSIGIAGSLKELKGVWPGDFESLAMVAMRDSCMATNPVTPQAAQVVEVYQKAFDGERLIGASV
;
A
#
# COMPACT_ATOMS: atom_id res chain seq x y z
N PRO A 1 -10.58 4.17 -18.00
CA PRO A 1 -9.74 3.52 -19.01
C PRO A 1 -8.34 4.12 -19.11
N PHE A 2 -8.19 5.47 -19.07
CA PHE A 2 -6.89 6.13 -19.19
C PHE A 2 -6.04 5.90 -17.95
N THR A 3 -6.57 6.19 -16.77
CA THR A 3 -5.88 6.04 -15.47
C THR A 3 -5.39 4.61 -15.20
N ASN A 4 -6.12 3.59 -15.66
CA ASN A 4 -5.70 2.21 -15.47
C ASN A 4 -4.39 1.87 -16.20
N LYS A 5 -4.17 2.42 -17.41
CA LYS A 5 -2.92 2.19 -18.14
C LYS A 5 -1.74 2.79 -17.39
N ASP A 6 -1.88 4.02 -16.93
CA ASP A 6 -0.83 4.73 -16.23
C ASP A 6 -0.50 4.05 -14.89
N ALA A 7 -1.54 3.63 -14.14
CA ALA A 7 -1.36 2.88 -12.88
C ALA A 7 -0.68 1.53 -13.09
N VAL A 8 -1.09 0.75 -14.09
CA VAL A 8 -0.51 -0.58 -14.38
C VAL A 8 0.94 -0.41 -14.82
N TRP A 9 1.22 0.52 -15.72
CA TRP A 9 2.58 0.82 -16.16
C TRP A 9 3.48 1.28 -15.00
N ALA A 10 2.96 2.15 -14.13
CA ALA A 10 3.71 2.58 -12.94
C ALA A 10 4.07 1.39 -12.03
N VAL A 11 3.14 0.47 -11.81
CA VAL A 11 3.42 -0.76 -11.03
C VAL A 11 4.51 -1.60 -11.67
N GLU A 12 4.48 -1.82 -12.99
CA GLU A 12 5.51 -2.56 -13.73
C GLU A 12 6.90 -1.92 -13.55
N VAL A 13 6.98 -0.61 -13.77
CA VAL A 13 8.22 0.16 -13.65
C VAL A 13 8.75 0.16 -12.23
N ILE A 14 7.90 0.39 -11.22
CA ILE A 14 8.30 0.36 -9.81
C ILE A 14 8.85 -0.99 -9.44
N CYS A 15 8.21 -2.09 -9.84
CA CYS A 15 8.68 -3.44 -9.53
C CYS A 15 10.06 -3.74 -10.13
N GLN A 16 10.40 -3.14 -11.27
CA GLN A 16 11.66 -3.34 -11.96
C GLN A 16 12.76 -2.41 -11.44
N TYR A 17 12.47 -1.14 -11.23
CA TYR A 17 13.49 -0.10 -11.05
C TYR A 17 13.65 0.38 -9.60
N LEU A 18 12.64 0.27 -8.74
CA LEU A 18 12.74 0.72 -7.35
C LEU A 18 13.89 0.04 -6.58
N PRO A 19 14.07 -1.29 -6.65
CA PRO A 19 15.19 -1.94 -5.96
C PRO A 19 16.55 -1.45 -6.47
N ARG A 20 16.69 -1.19 -7.78
CA ARG A 20 17.92 -0.64 -8.38
C ARG A 20 18.20 0.78 -7.90
N ALA A 21 17.19 1.65 -7.95
CA ALA A 21 17.31 3.05 -7.54
C ALA A 21 17.65 3.21 -6.06
N VAL A 22 17.20 2.27 -5.21
CA VAL A 22 17.56 2.26 -3.77
C VAL A 22 18.95 1.68 -3.55
N ALA A 23 19.34 0.64 -4.29
CA ALA A 23 20.66 0.02 -4.17
C ALA A 23 21.78 0.94 -4.65
N ASP A 24 21.54 1.69 -5.72
CA ASP A 24 22.50 2.65 -6.28
C ASP A 24 21.79 3.97 -6.64
N GLY A 25 21.98 4.98 -5.81
CA GLY A 25 21.44 6.32 -6.03
C GLY A 25 22.04 7.04 -7.25
N SER A 26 23.10 6.54 -7.87
CA SER A 26 23.72 7.07 -9.09
C SER A 26 23.25 6.35 -10.37
N ASP A 27 22.40 5.32 -10.27
CA ASP A 27 21.78 4.66 -11.43
C ASP A 27 20.76 5.61 -12.10
N GLU A 28 21.25 6.40 -13.07
CA GLU A 28 20.46 7.43 -13.75
C GLU A 28 19.22 6.85 -14.46
N GLU A 29 19.35 5.66 -15.06
CA GLU A 29 18.22 4.99 -15.71
C GLU A 29 17.13 4.65 -14.69
N ALA A 30 17.49 3.98 -13.59
CA ALA A 30 16.54 3.60 -12.57
C ALA A 30 15.85 4.82 -11.94
N ARG A 31 16.59 5.87 -11.64
CA ARG A 31 16.05 7.11 -11.09
C ARG A 31 15.11 7.83 -12.06
N THR A 32 15.48 7.87 -13.35
CA THR A 32 14.63 8.46 -14.40
C THR A 32 13.32 7.69 -14.56
N MET A 33 13.40 6.36 -14.59
CA MET A 33 12.23 5.50 -14.69
C MET A 33 11.33 5.62 -13.46
N MET A 34 11.90 5.74 -12.26
CA MET A 34 11.13 5.99 -11.03
C MET A 34 10.42 7.35 -11.07
N ALA A 35 11.06 8.41 -11.58
CA ALA A 35 10.42 9.73 -11.73
C ALA A 35 9.25 9.67 -12.72
N TYR A 36 9.39 8.95 -13.83
CA TYR A 36 8.27 8.75 -14.75
C TYR A 36 7.15 7.92 -14.15
N ALA A 37 7.47 6.86 -13.41
CA ALA A 37 6.47 6.02 -12.73
C ALA A 37 5.70 6.81 -11.66
N GLU A 38 6.38 7.64 -10.90
CA GLU A 38 5.77 8.52 -9.89
C GLU A 38 4.80 9.52 -10.55
N ASN A 39 5.22 10.14 -11.65
CA ASN A 39 4.35 11.05 -12.40
C ASN A 39 3.12 10.34 -12.98
N ALA A 40 3.30 9.16 -13.58
CA ALA A 40 2.19 8.36 -14.12
C ALA A 40 1.22 7.93 -13.01
N ALA A 41 1.74 7.48 -11.87
CA ALA A 41 0.93 7.17 -10.70
C ALA A 41 0.16 8.41 -10.20
N GLY A 42 0.83 9.57 -10.17
CA GLY A 42 0.24 10.86 -9.81
C GLY A 42 -0.95 11.22 -10.70
N MET A 43 -0.79 11.10 -12.01
CA MET A 43 -1.88 11.33 -12.97
C MET A 43 -3.03 10.34 -12.77
N ALA A 44 -2.72 9.07 -12.49
CA ALA A 44 -3.73 8.05 -12.27
C ALA A 44 -4.56 8.33 -11.02
N PHE A 45 -3.92 8.52 -9.85
CA PHE A 45 -4.66 8.72 -8.61
C PHE A 45 -5.29 10.11 -8.48
N SER A 46 -4.79 11.13 -9.15
CA SER A 46 -5.45 12.45 -9.20
C SER A 46 -6.85 12.37 -9.83
N ASN A 47 -7.08 11.39 -10.69
CA ASN A 47 -8.37 11.15 -11.32
C ASN A 47 -9.20 10.05 -10.65
N ALA A 48 -8.54 9.02 -10.10
CA ALA A 48 -9.21 7.84 -9.54
C ALA A 48 -9.39 7.91 -8.01
N GLY A 49 -8.68 8.80 -7.34
CA GLY A 49 -8.57 8.84 -5.89
C GLY A 49 -7.52 7.88 -5.35
N LEU A 50 -7.27 7.95 -4.05
CA LEU A 50 -6.22 7.18 -3.38
C LEU A 50 -6.79 5.95 -2.65
N GLY A 51 -7.53 6.13 -1.56
CA GLY A 51 -8.14 5.03 -0.82
C GLY A 51 -7.69 4.95 0.63
N MET A 52 -8.10 3.85 1.27
CA MET A 52 -7.92 3.59 2.70
C MET A 52 -6.46 3.69 3.16
N VAL A 53 -5.50 3.23 2.36
CA VAL A 53 -4.08 3.27 2.76
C VAL A 53 -3.61 4.69 3.03
N HIS A 54 -3.96 5.64 2.17
CA HIS A 54 -3.59 7.05 2.36
C HIS A 54 -4.34 7.69 3.52
N ALA A 55 -5.65 7.41 3.67
CA ALA A 55 -6.43 7.89 4.80
C ALA A 55 -5.83 7.44 6.14
N MET A 56 -5.42 6.19 6.24
CA MET A 56 -4.73 5.64 7.42
C MET A 56 -3.34 6.24 7.60
N ALA A 57 -2.57 6.38 6.52
CA ALA A 57 -1.22 6.94 6.56
C ALA A 57 -1.22 8.43 6.96
N HIS A 58 -2.21 9.22 6.55
CA HIS A 58 -2.37 10.61 6.96
C HIS A 58 -2.62 10.72 8.46
N ALA A 59 -3.54 9.92 9.00
CA ALA A 59 -3.82 9.90 10.43
C ALA A 59 -2.58 9.49 11.24
N LEU A 60 -1.88 8.42 10.81
CA LEU A 60 -0.68 7.90 11.47
C LEU A 60 0.47 8.91 11.40
N GLY A 61 0.78 9.42 10.21
CA GLY A 61 1.86 10.37 9.98
C GLY A 61 1.64 11.69 10.72
N GLY A 62 0.40 12.19 10.74
CA GLY A 62 0.04 13.40 11.49
C GLY A 62 0.17 13.23 13.00
N ARG A 63 -0.19 12.06 13.55
CA ARG A 63 -0.12 11.78 14.99
C ARG A 63 1.32 11.64 15.48
N TYR A 64 2.18 10.96 14.72
CA TYR A 64 3.52 10.56 15.16
C TYR A 64 4.66 11.29 14.45
N ASN A 65 4.33 12.25 13.58
CA ASN A 65 5.31 12.96 12.74
C ASN A 65 6.21 12.00 11.94
N LEU A 66 5.60 10.98 11.33
CA LEU A 66 6.28 9.99 10.52
C LEU A 66 6.27 10.38 9.03
N PRO A 67 7.30 9.99 8.26
CA PRO A 67 7.31 10.24 6.82
C PRO A 67 6.12 9.56 6.13
N HIS A 68 5.40 10.32 5.30
CA HIS A 68 4.20 9.88 4.61
C HIS A 68 4.40 8.58 3.81
N GLY A 69 5.49 8.50 3.03
CA GLY A 69 5.80 7.31 2.23
C GLY A 69 6.05 6.06 3.07
N VAL A 70 6.67 6.21 4.25
CA VAL A 70 6.90 5.10 5.18
C VAL A 70 5.58 4.59 5.74
N CYS A 71 4.69 5.51 6.17
CA CYS A 71 3.37 5.13 6.67
C CYS A 71 2.57 4.34 5.62
N ASN A 72 2.55 4.83 4.38
CA ASN A 72 1.88 4.14 3.28
C ASN A 72 2.51 2.75 3.02
N ALA A 73 3.83 2.67 2.93
CA ALA A 73 4.52 1.42 2.59
C ALA A 73 4.30 0.32 3.64
N VAL A 74 4.29 0.68 4.94
CA VAL A 74 4.04 -0.28 6.01
C VAL A 74 2.58 -0.72 6.04
N LEU A 75 1.62 0.17 5.78
CA LEU A 75 0.19 -0.13 5.80
C LEU A 75 -0.31 -0.85 4.53
N LEU A 76 0.35 -0.63 3.39
CA LEU A 76 -0.13 -1.08 2.08
C LEU A 76 -0.42 -2.58 2.01
N PRO A 77 0.44 -3.52 2.47
CA PRO A 77 0.14 -4.95 2.42
C PRO A 77 -1.16 -5.32 3.15
N TYR A 78 -1.42 -4.68 4.30
CA TYR A 78 -2.57 -4.94 5.16
C TYR A 78 -3.88 -4.41 4.54
N VAL A 79 -3.82 -3.23 3.92
CA VAL A 79 -4.97 -2.67 3.20
C VAL A 79 -5.26 -3.47 1.92
N LEU A 80 -4.24 -3.93 1.20
CA LEU A 80 -4.42 -4.82 0.06
C LEU A 80 -5.10 -6.13 0.48
N ALA A 81 -4.66 -6.73 1.58
CA ALA A 81 -5.29 -7.94 2.12
C ALA A 81 -6.76 -7.70 2.51
N PHE A 82 -7.06 -6.57 3.14
CA PHE A 82 -8.43 -6.17 3.47
C PHE A 82 -9.29 -6.03 2.21
N ASN A 83 -8.84 -5.27 1.23
CA ASN A 83 -9.56 -5.06 -0.02
C ASN A 83 -9.74 -6.36 -0.83
N GLY A 84 -8.75 -7.24 -0.78
CA GLY A 84 -8.74 -8.50 -1.51
C GLY A 84 -9.73 -9.56 -1.01
N GLN A 85 -10.30 -9.39 0.19
CA GLN A 85 -11.35 -10.26 0.71
C GLN A 85 -12.68 -10.09 -0.04
N ASN A 86 -12.86 -8.99 -0.75
CA ASN A 86 -14.06 -8.71 -1.50
C ASN A 86 -13.93 -9.20 -2.95
N GLY A 87 -14.85 -10.07 -3.37
CA GLY A 87 -14.86 -10.64 -4.73
C GLY A 87 -14.93 -9.60 -5.86
N SER A 88 -15.46 -8.39 -5.59
CA SER A 88 -15.52 -7.30 -6.58
C SER A 88 -14.15 -6.77 -6.99
N THR A 89 -13.13 -6.92 -6.14
CA THR A 89 -11.76 -6.44 -6.40
C THR A 89 -10.90 -7.45 -7.17
N ARG A 90 -11.36 -8.69 -7.33
CA ARG A 90 -10.61 -9.82 -7.91
C ARG A 90 -9.93 -9.47 -9.25
N LYS A 91 -10.68 -8.90 -10.18
CA LYS A 91 -10.15 -8.52 -11.50
C LYS A 91 -9.04 -7.46 -11.40
N GLY A 92 -9.13 -6.54 -10.45
CA GLY A 92 -8.09 -5.56 -10.16
C GLY A 92 -6.82 -6.24 -9.69
N PHE A 93 -6.93 -7.17 -8.74
CA PHE A 93 -5.78 -7.95 -8.24
C PHE A 93 -5.13 -8.81 -9.32
N GLU A 94 -5.91 -9.44 -10.21
CA GLU A 94 -5.37 -10.18 -11.35
C GLU A 94 -4.53 -9.28 -12.28
N THR A 95 -5.01 -8.06 -12.52
CA THR A 95 -4.28 -7.06 -13.33
C THR A 95 -2.98 -6.61 -12.64
N ILE A 96 -3.04 -6.32 -11.35
CA ILE A 96 -1.86 -5.93 -10.55
C ILE A 96 -0.85 -7.08 -10.46
N ALA A 97 -1.32 -8.31 -10.20
CA ALA A 97 -0.45 -9.49 -10.15
C ALA A 97 0.33 -9.69 -11.45
N LYS A 98 -0.32 -9.48 -12.60
CA LYS A 98 0.34 -9.54 -13.91
C LYS A 98 1.41 -8.46 -14.04
N ALA A 99 1.09 -7.21 -13.67
CA ALA A 99 2.03 -6.09 -13.72
C ALA A 99 3.25 -6.30 -12.81
N MET A 100 3.05 -6.95 -11.66
CA MET A 100 4.12 -7.30 -10.71
C MET A 100 4.95 -8.53 -11.10
N GLY A 101 4.63 -9.19 -12.21
CA GLY A 101 5.32 -10.42 -12.63
C GLY A 101 4.98 -11.66 -11.80
N VAL A 102 3.81 -11.68 -11.13
CA VAL A 102 3.31 -12.82 -10.33
C VAL A 102 1.93 -13.28 -10.83
N PRO A 103 1.78 -13.63 -12.12
CA PRO A 103 0.49 -13.94 -12.72
C PRO A 103 -0.11 -15.21 -12.11
N GLY A 104 -1.46 -15.23 -12.01
CA GLY A 104 -2.22 -16.42 -11.58
C GLY A 104 -2.25 -16.68 -10.08
N ALA A 105 -1.57 -15.88 -9.28
CA ALA A 105 -1.36 -16.18 -7.87
C ALA A 105 -2.30 -15.45 -6.88
N GLY A 106 -3.31 -14.73 -7.39
CA GLY A 106 -4.35 -14.10 -6.55
C GLY A 106 -3.87 -12.97 -5.63
N VAL A 107 -4.72 -12.62 -4.67
CA VAL A 107 -4.49 -11.53 -3.71
C VAL A 107 -3.22 -11.75 -2.88
N GLN A 108 -3.02 -12.96 -2.38
CA GLN A 108 -1.89 -13.29 -1.50
C GLN A 108 -0.54 -12.97 -2.14
N ALA A 109 -0.34 -13.35 -3.40
CA ALA A 109 0.94 -13.11 -4.07
C ALA A 109 1.21 -11.61 -4.28
N VAL A 110 0.18 -10.81 -4.54
CA VAL A 110 0.32 -9.35 -4.60
C VAL A 110 0.75 -8.79 -3.24
N VAL A 111 0.09 -9.22 -2.16
CA VAL A 111 0.41 -8.83 -0.78
C VAL A 111 1.84 -9.22 -0.42
N ASP A 112 2.23 -10.47 -0.69
CA ASP A 112 3.58 -10.99 -0.41
C ASP A 112 4.65 -10.27 -1.24
N ARG A 113 4.35 -9.98 -2.51
CA ARG A 113 5.27 -9.25 -3.40
C ARG A 113 5.51 -7.82 -2.90
N VAL A 114 4.45 -7.10 -2.51
CA VAL A 114 4.56 -5.75 -1.94
C VAL A 114 5.36 -5.79 -0.64
N GLY A 115 4.99 -6.66 0.30
CA GLY A 115 5.67 -6.77 1.59
C GLY A 115 7.14 -7.17 1.46
N SER A 116 7.48 -8.10 0.55
CA SER A 116 8.87 -8.50 0.33
C SER A 116 9.70 -7.39 -0.31
N MET A 117 9.12 -6.67 -1.27
CA MET A 117 9.79 -5.54 -1.92
C MET A 117 10.05 -4.41 -0.91
N SER A 118 9.07 -4.04 -0.10
CA SER A 118 9.24 -3.01 0.94
C SER A 118 10.37 -3.37 1.91
N ARG A 119 10.42 -4.60 2.39
CA ARG A 119 11.51 -5.07 3.27
C ARG A 119 12.87 -5.07 2.57
N SER A 120 12.94 -5.45 1.30
CA SER A 120 14.20 -5.49 0.54
C SER A 120 14.85 -4.12 0.35
N ILE A 121 14.05 -3.04 0.45
CA ILE A 121 14.53 -1.66 0.37
C ILE A 121 14.61 -0.96 1.74
N GLY A 122 14.53 -1.73 2.84
CA GLY A 122 14.73 -1.22 4.19
C GLY A 122 13.51 -0.58 4.85
N ILE A 123 12.30 -0.77 4.30
CA ILE A 123 11.06 -0.34 4.97
C ILE A 123 10.73 -1.31 6.11
N ALA A 124 10.31 -0.76 7.25
CA ALA A 124 9.85 -1.53 8.41
C ALA A 124 8.74 -2.54 8.03
N GLY A 125 8.78 -3.72 8.63
CA GLY A 125 7.80 -4.78 8.38
C GLY A 125 6.50 -4.61 9.14
N SER A 126 6.50 -3.76 10.18
CA SER A 126 5.35 -3.53 11.06
C SER A 126 5.33 -2.11 11.62
N LEU A 127 4.17 -1.67 12.11
CA LEU A 127 4.04 -0.39 12.80
C LEU A 127 4.77 -0.39 14.16
N LYS A 128 4.96 -1.56 14.78
CA LYS A 128 5.71 -1.72 16.03
C LYS A 128 7.17 -1.29 15.92
N GLU A 129 7.74 -1.37 14.72
CA GLU A 129 9.12 -0.93 14.44
C GLU A 129 9.22 0.58 14.24
N LEU A 130 8.10 1.28 14.07
CA LEU A 130 8.06 2.73 13.92
C LEU A 130 8.07 3.41 15.29
N LYS A 131 8.92 4.44 15.43
CA LYS A 131 9.12 5.13 16.69
C LYS A 131 7.84 5.78 17.22
N GLY A 132 7.47 5.39 18.44
CA GLY A 132 6.40 6.02 19.22
C GLY A 132 4.99 5.54 18.89
N VAL A 133 4.79 4.69 17.89
CA VAL A 133 3.47 4.15 17.55
C VAL A 133 2.96 3.27 18.71
N TRP A 134 1.74 3.56 19.17
CA TRP A 134 1.12 2.87 20.29
C TRP A 134 -0.30 2.40 19.97
N PRO A 135 -0.63 1.10 20.21
CA PRO A 135 -1.94 0.55 19.87
C PRO A 135 -3.13 1.25 20.52
N GLY A 136 -2.93 1.86 21.70
CA GLY A 136 -3.99 2.61 22.37
C GLY A 136 -4.55 3.82 21.60
N ASP A 137 -3.84 4.28 20.56
CA ASP A 137 -4.29 5.37 19.70
C ASP A 137 -5.12 4.89 18.49
N PHE A 138 -5.20 3.58 18.22
CA PHE A 138 -5.78 3.07 16.97
C PHE A 138 -7.26 3.41 16.77
N GLU A 139 -8.05 3.46 17.84
CA GLU A 139 -9.44 3.90 17.74
C GLU A 139 -9.53 5.36 17.28
N SER A 140 -8.71 6.25 17.86
CA SER A 140 -8.69 7.66 17.49
C SER A 140 -8.15 7.86 16.07
N LEU A 141 -7.11 7.13 15.67
CA LEU A 141 -6.56 7.14 14.32
C LEU A 141 -7.58 6.65 13.28
N ALA A 142 -8.32 5.58 13.60
CA ALA A 142 -9.38 5.08 12.72
C ALA A 142 -10.47 6.13 12.51
N MET A 143 -10.88 6.83 13.57
CA MET A 143 -11.89 7.92 13.45
C MET A 143 -11.40 9.08 12.59
N VAL A 144 -10.11 9.42 12.64
CA VAL A 144 -9.49 10.43 11.76
C VAL A 144 -9.45 9.93 10.33
N ALA A 145 -8.96 8.70 10.10
CA ALA A 145 -8.89 8.09 8.78
C ALA A 145 -10.27 7.96 8.10
N MET A 146 -11.32 7.64 8.85
CA MET A 146 -12.69 7.55 8.32
C MET A 146 -13.25 8.89 7.83
N ARG A 147 -12.69 10.02 8.27
CA ARG A 147 -13.08 11.37 7.83
C ARG A 147 -12.19 11.91 6.70
N ASP A 148 -11.13 11.22 6.37
CA ASP A 148 -10.22 11.61 5.29
C ASP A 148 -10.89 11.40 3.93
N SER A 149 -10.77 12.37 3.03
CA SER A 149 -11.38 12.32 1.69
C SER A 149 -10.91 11.12 0.86
N CYS A 150 -9.69 10.63 1.09
CA CYS A 150 -9.15 9.47 0.41
C CYS A 150 -9.94 8.19 0.71
N MET A 151 -10.58 8.10 1.88
CA MET A 151 -11.38 6.94 2.28
C MET A 151 -12.55 6.67 1.32
N ALA A 152 -13.15 7.72 0.78
CA ALA A 152 -14.33 7.62 -0.09
C ALA A 152 -14.06 6.88 -1.41
N THR A 153 -12.82 6.80 -1.85
CA THR A 153 -12.41 6.16 -3.10
C THR A 153 -11.82 4.76 -2.90
N ASN A 154 -11.86 4.23 -1.66
CA ASN A 154 -11.45 2.85 -1.42
C ASN A 154 -12.44 1.87 -2.08
N PRO A 155 -11.98 0.81 -2.77
CA PRO A 155 -12.87 -0.13 -3.48
C PRO A 155 -13.81 -0.91 -2.56
N VAL A 156 -13.46 -1.01 -1.28
CA VAL A 156 -14.29 -1.63 -0.23
C VAL A 156 -14.51 -0.60 0.87
N THR A 157 -15.75 -0.23 1.14
CA THR A 157 -16.07 0.72 2.22
C THR A 157 -15.88 0.04 3.58
N PRO A 158 -14.89 0.44 4.40
CA PRO A 158 -14.67 -0.16 5.70
C PRO A 158 -15.59 0.45 6.76
N GLN A 159 -15.79 -0.28 7.85
CA GLN A 159 -16.27 0.27 9.11
C GLN A 159 -15.07 0.69 9.99
N ALA A 160 -15.29 1.62 10.93
CA ALA A 160 -14.21 2.10 11.81
C ALA A 160 -13.52 0.95 12.58
N ALA A 161 -14.27 -0.03 13.06
CA ALA A 161 -13.72 -1.21 13.73
C ALA A 161 -12.78 -2.02 12.83
N GLN A 162 -13.07 -2.13 11.54
CA GLN A 162 -12.20 -2.81 10.57
C GLN A 162 -10.92 -2.01 10.31
N VAL A 163 -10.98 -0.68 10.34
CA VAL A 163 -9.76 0.16 10.24
C VAL A 163 -8.87 -0.05 11.47
N VAL A 164 -9.45 -0.12 12.67
CA VAL A 164 -8.72 -0.48 13.91
C VAL A 164 -8.06 -1.85 13.77
N GLU A 165 -8.79 -2.84 13.28
CA GLU A 165 -8.25 -4.20 13.06
C GLU A 165 -7.06 -4.19 12.08
N VAL A 166 -7.14 -3.42 11.00
CA VAL A 166 -6.03 -3.29 10.04
C VAL A 166 -4.81 -2.62 10.68
N TYR A 167 -5.00 -1.57 11.50
CA TYR A 167 -3.89 -0.99 12.29
C TYR A 167 -3.26 -2.01 13.24
N GLN A 168 -4.09 -2.81 13.93
CA GLN A 168 -3.59 -3.82 14.87
C GLN A 168 -2.77 -4.89 14.14
N LYS A 169 -3.26 -5.44 13.04
CA LYS A 169 -2.53 -6.40 12.22
C LYS A 169 -1.22 -5.83 11.69
N ALA A 170 -1.23 -4.56 11.25
CA ALA A 170 -0.03 -3.87 10.79
C ALA A 170 0.96 -3.62 11.93
N PHE A 171 0.50 -3.43 13.16
CA PHE A 171 1.34 -3.27 14.33
C PHE A 171 2.00 -4.59 14.74
N ASP A 172 1.23 -5.67 14.78
CA ASP A 172 1.73 -6.99 15.20
C ASP A 172 2.61 -7.65 14.13
N GLY A 173 2.58 -7.15 12.89
CA GLY A 173 3.31 -7.75 11.77
C GLY A 173 2.72 -9.11 11.37
N GLU A 174 1.42 -9.30 11.60
CA GLU A 174 0.76 -10.57 11.32
C GLU A 174 0.86 -10.94 9.84
N ARG A 175 1.10 -12.22 9.59
CA ARG A 175 1.05 -12.79 8.24
C ARG A 175 -0.37 -12.67 7.70
N LEU A 176 -0.54 -11.90 6.65
CA LEU A 176 -1.81 -11.31 6.24
C LEU A 176 -2.83 -12.25 5.65
N ILE A 177 -2.52 -13.50 5.40
CA ILE A 177 -3.52 -14.52 5.11
C ILE A 177 -2.93 -15.85 5.58
N GLY A 178 -3.53 -16.39 6.61
CA GLY A 178 -3.37 -17.77 6.96
C GLY A 178 -4.15 -18.61 5.98
N ALA A 179 -3.50 -19.65 5.47
CA ALA A 179 -4.02 -20.88 4.95
C ALA A 179 -5.56 -21.01 4.97
N SER A 180 -6.11 -21.28 3.81
CA SER A 180 -7.13 -22.32 3.70
C SER A 180 -7.16 -22.75 2.26
N VAL A 181 -6.59 -23.92 2.10
CA VAL A 181 -7.13 -25.11 1.47
C VAL A 181 -7.80 -24.88 0.11
#